data_4b89bce4c9753638d9cc91b358f5a19c
#
_entry.id   4b89bce4c9753638d9cc91b358f5a19c
#
_cell.length_a   1.000
_cell.length_b   1.000
_cell.length_c   1.000
_cell.angle_alpha   90.00
_cell.angle_beta   90.00
_cell.angle_gamma   90.00
#
_symmetry.space_group_name_H-M   'P 1'
#
loop_
_entity.id
_entity.type
_entity.pdbx_description
1 polymer ?
#
loop_
_entity_poly.entity_id
_entity_poly.type
_entity_poly.pdbx_seq_one_letter_code
_entity_poly.pdbx_strand_id
1 'polypeptide(L)'
;VKTIGKKIGKTFRTRPREARKKFLSFSKKKRKTKKEIHKATKSMLQYLGRNLKQVREAIEIARDKGMAIASWMVRQLLDAERLYAQQKEMYDRKSHRVDDRIVSLHKPYIRPIVRGKGGGKQVEFGPKVAVSHVDGFAFLDVFDYDNFSEATVLPDQVEAYENRFGKNPPSVTADKLYGNRENRSMLNEEGIRSALSPLGRPREDAKHEKRWQKKKQRERNRIEGAFGCAKEHYGLDRILYRGKEGGETWVRLGFLGMNLMTAMRRA
;
A
#
# COMPACT_ATOMS: atom_id res chain seq x y z
N VAL A 1 24.20 2.27 14.60
CA VAL A 1 25.60 2.02 14.97
C VAL A 1 26.24 3.26 15.58
N LYS A 2 26.37 4.38 14.85
CA LYS A 2 27.07 5.59 15.33
C LYS A 2 26.49 6.14 16.62
N THR A 3 25.16 6.20 16.77
CA THR A 3 24.48 6.72 17.97
C THR A 3 24.80 5.91 19.21
N ILE A 4 24.74 4.59 19.12
CA ILE A 4 25.10 3.70 20.24
C ILE A 4 26.61 3.79 20.46
N GLY A 5 27.44 3.73 19.42
CA GLY A 5 28.88 3.83 19.50
C GLY A 5 29.34 5.07 20.26
N LYS A 6 28.75 6.26 19.95
CA LYS A 6 29.02 7.49 20.67
C LYS A 6 28.72 7.37 22.18
N LYS A 7 27.61 6.74 22.54
CA LYS A 7 27.22 6.54 23.95
C LYS A 7 28.15 5.61 24.70
N ILE A 8 28.65 4.55 24.06
CA ILE A 8 29.57 3.58 24.72
C ILE A 8 31.06 3.94 24.60
N GLY A 9 31.39 5.06 23.92
CA GLY A 9 32.76 5.49 23.70
C GLY A 9 33.52 4.69 22.63
N LYS A 10 32.81 3.98 21.71
CA LYS A 10 33.44 3.13 20.71
C LYS A 10 33.11 3.61 19.28
N THR A 11 34.15 3.71 18.44
CA THR A 11 33.98 4.08 17.02
C THR A 11 33.85 2.84 16.15
N PHE A 12 32.81 2.81 15.32
CA PHE A 12 32.55 1.75 14.36
C PHE A 12 32.73 2.20 12.91
N ARG A 13 33.37 1.36 12.10
CA ARG A 13 33.69 1.66 10.70
C ARG A 13 32.52 1.27 9.76
N THR A 14 31.49 2.10 9.68
CA THR A 14 30.25 1.82 8.94
C THR A 14 30.33 2.11 7.43
N ARG A 15 31.26 2.96 6.98
CA ARG A 15 31.48 3.36 5.56
C ARG A 15 30.22 3.82 4.78
N PRO A 16 29.36 4.70 5.34
CA PRO A 16 28.10 5.08 4.69
C PRO A 16 28.33 5.89 3.40
N ARG A 17 29.36 6.73 3.36
CA ARG A 17 29.68 7.55 2.17
C ARG A 17 30.07 6.66 0.99
N GLU A 18 30.90 5.65 1.21
CA GLU A 18 31.36 4.72 0.19
C GLU A 18 30.18 3.86 -0.35
N ALA A 19 29.37 3.30 0.55
CA ALA A 19 28.18 2.53 0.18
C ALA A 19 27.21 3.38 -0.66
N ARG A 20 26.94 4.64 -0.23
CA ARG A 20 26.08 5.57 -0.97
C ARG A 20 26.64 5.89 -2.35
N LYS A 21 27.97 6.15 -2.46
CA LYS A 21 28.61 6.43 -3.76
C LYS A 21 28.42 5.25 -4.71
N LYS A 22 28.67 4.02 -4.27
CA LYS A 22 28.48 2.80 -5.08
C LYS A 22 27.03 2.61 -5.48
N PHE A 23 26.07 2.79 -4.56
CA PHE A 23 24.66 2.68 -4.85
C PHE A 23 24.21 3.72 -5.89
N LEU A 24 24.55 5.00 -5.71
CA LEU A 24 24.18 6.06 -6.62
C LEU A 24 24.80 5.90 -8.01
N SER A 25 26.06 5.49 -8.08
CA SER A 25 26.74 5.19 -9.35
C SER A 25 26.02 4.08 -10.12
N PHE A 26 25.58 3.02 -9.42
CA PHE A 26 24.83 1.94 -10.03
C PHE A 26 23.39 2.34 -10.40
N SER A 27 22.67 3.06 -9.51
CA SER A 27 21.28 3.45 -9.75
C SER A 27 21.09 4.39 -10.94
N LYS A 28 22.07 5.25 -11.23
CA LYS A 28 22.06 6.19 -12.37
C LYS A 28 22.20 5.50 -13.74
N LYS A 29 22.66 4.26 -13.81
CA LYS A 29 22.76 3.53 -15.08
C LYS A 29 21.39 3.30 -15.69
N LYS A 30 21.16 3.71 -16.94
CA LYS A 30 19.90 3.49 -17.67
C LYS A 30 19.66 1.99 -17.95
N ARG A 31 20.68 1.29 -18.43
CA ARG A 31 20.62 -0.17 -18.68
C ARG A 31 21.52 -0.91 -17.69
N LYS A 32 20.99 -1.98 -17.11
CA LYS A 32 21.68 -2.79 -16.10
C LYS A 32 21.59 -4.25 -16.49
N THR A 33 22.72 -4.92 -16.61
CA THR A 33 22.76 -6.35 -16.85
C THR A 33 22.47 -7.14 -15.57
N LYS A 34 22.01 -8.39 -15.70
CA LYS A 34 21.79 -9.29 -14.55
C LYS A 34 23.06 -9.46 -13.70
N LYS A 35 24.23 -9.55 -14.34
CA LYS A 35 25.54 -9.68 -13.66
C LYS A 35 25.86 -8.43 -12.83
N GLU A 36 25.62 -7.25 -13.36
CA GLU A 36 25.85 -5.99 -12.63
C GLU A 36 24.88 -5.81 -11.45
N ILE A 37 23.59 -6.16 -11.63
CA ILE A 37 22.61 -6.16 -10.55
C ILE A 37 23.06 -7.09 -9.43
N HIS A 38 23.45 -8.31 -9.75
CA HIS A 38 23.92 -9.30 -8.79
C HIS A 38 25.17 -8.80 -8.02
N LYS A 39 26.16 -8.23 -8.73
CA LYS A 39 27.38 -7.65 -8.11
C LYS A 39 27.06 -6.48 -7.20
N ALA A 40 26.15 -5.59 -7.60
CA ALA A 40 25.73 -4.45 -6.80
C ALA A 40 24.98 -4.90 -5.55
N THR A 41 24.06 -5.85 -5.68
CA THR A 41 23.32 -6.43 -4.53
C THR A 41 24.27 -7.08 -3.53
N LYS A 42 25.24 -7.91 -4.01
CA LYS A 42 26.27 -8.51 -3.15
C LYS A 42 27.02 -7.44 -2.33
N SER A 43 27.44 -6.37 -2.99
CA SER A 43 28.16 -5.27 -2.33
C SER A 43 27.32 -4.61 -1.25
N MET A 44 26.02 -4.35 -1.49
CA MET A 44 25.12 -3.75 -0.49
C MET A 44 24.88 -4.69 0.69
N LEU A 45 24.66 -5.99 0.43
CA LEU A 45 24.53 -7.01 1.47
C LEU A 45 25.77 -7.11 2.36
N GLN A 46 26.98 -7.01 1.78
CA GLN A 46 28.22 -6.99 2.58
C GLN A 46 28.31 -5.78 3.50
N TYR A 47 27.91 -4.59 3.03
CA TYR A 47 27.84 -3.39 3.88
C TYR A 47 26.82 -3.56 5.01
N LEU A 48 25.62 -4.02 4.68
CA LEU A 48 24.55 -4.19 5.66
C LEU A 48 24.91 -5.26 6.70
N GLY A 49 25.35 -6.45 6.26
CA GLY A 49 25.72 -7.54 7.17
C GLY A 49 26.84 -7.16 8.15
N ARG A 50 27.88 -6.46 7.65
CA ARG A 50 28.92 -5.91 8.55
C ARG A 50 28.36 -4.91 9.56
N ASN A 51 27.50 -3.99 9.11
CA ASN A 51 26.93 -2.99 9.97
C ASN A 51 26.00 -3.61 11.03
N LEU A 52 25.24 -4.66 10.68
CA LEU A 52 24.41 -5.41 11.63
C LEU A 52 25.27 -6.06 12.72
N LYS A 53 26.39 -6.71 12.36
CA LYS A 53 27.34 -7.26 13.33
C LYS A 53 27.84 -6.18 14.30
N GLN A 54 28.21 -5.01 13.77
CA GLN A 54 28.67 -3.89 14.60
C GLN A 54 27.57 -3.32 15.52
N VAL A 55 26.29 -3.35 15.09
CA VAL A 55 25.18 -2.92 15.96
C VAL A 55 24.98 -3.92 17.09
N ARG A 56 25.02 -5.23 16.83
CA ARG A 56 24.89 -6.26 17.86
C ARG A 56 26.00 -6.11 18.90
N GLU A 57 27.24 -6.02 18.47
CA GLU A 57 28.40 -5.77 19.35
C GLU A 57 28.20 -4.49 20.18
N ALA A 58 27.72 -3.41 19.59
CA ALA A 58 27.48 -2.16 20.31
C ALA A 58 26.34 -2.29 21.34
N ILE A 59 25.34 -3.13 21.09
CA ILE A 59 24.25 -3.41 22.03
C ILE A 59 24.74 -4.25 23.20
N GLU A 60 25.54 -5.26 22.94
CA GLU A 60 26.16 -6.09 24.01
C GLU A 60 27.01 -5.23 24.96
N ILE A 61 27.91 -4.42 24.40
CA ILE A 61 28.74 -3.51 25.24
C ILE A 61 27.87 -2.51 26.03
N ALA A 62 26.77 -2.00 25.41
CA ALA A 62 25.87 -1.08 26.11
C ALA A 62 25.15 -1.79 27.27
N ARG A 63 24.72 -3.05 27.06
CA ARG A 63 24.10 -3.88 28.10
C ARG A 63 25.06 -4.15 29.27
N ASP A 64 26.30 -4.54 28.96
CA ASP A 64 27.33 -4.81 29.99
C ASP A 64 27.65 -3.56 30.82
N LYS A 65 27.50 -2.37 30.24
CA LYS A 65 27.62 -1.08 30.93
C LYS A 65 26.33 -0.62 31.63
N GLY A 66 25.28 -1.45 31.68
CA GLY A 66 24.00 -1.11 32.31
C GLY A 66 23.24 0.02 31.58
N MET A 67 23.55 0.27 30.32
CA MET A 67 22.94 1.38 29.55
C MET A 67 21.62 0.94 28.89
N ALA A 68 20.57 1.70 29.16
CA ALA A 68 19.29 1.48 28.49
C ALA A 68 19.35 1.82 26.98
N ILE A 69 18.83 0.90 26.17
CA ILE A 69 18.67 1.09 24.69
C ILE A 69 17.21 1.40 24.40
N ALA A 70 16.97 2.50 23.68
CA ALA A 70 15.62 2.90 23.34
C ALA A 70 14.92 1.83 22.47
N SER A 71 13.67 1.49 22.82
CA SER A 71 12.87 0.44 22.17
C SER A 71 12.74 0.63 20.64
N TRP A 72 12.70 1.87 20.16
CA TRP A 72 12.66 2.15 18.72
C TRP A 72 13.95 1.71 17.99
N MET A 73 15.13 1.77 18.64
CA MET A 73 16.39 1.29 18.07
C MET A 73 16.40 -0.23 17.94
N VAL A 74 15.84 -0.92 18.93
CA VAL A 74 15.71 -2.38 18.91
C VAL A 74 14.77 -2.80 17.79
N ARG A 75 13.61 -2.14 17.67
CA ARG A 75 12.66 -2.40 16.56
C ARG A 75 13.31 -2.18 15.21
N GLN A 76 14.01 -1.06 15.01
CA GLN A 76 14.71 -0.81 13.72
C GLN A 76 15.81 -1.85 13.43
N LEU A 77 16.48 -2.36 14.45
CA LEU A 77 17.46 -3.43 14.24
C LEU A 77 16.77 -4.71 13.77
N LEU A 78 15.68 -5.13 14.42
CA LEU A 78 14.92 -6.32 14.03
C LEU A 78 14.39 -6.21 12.60
N ASP A 79 13.85 -5.06 12.22
CA ASP A 79 13.40 -4.80 10.85
C ASP A 79 14.56 -4.85 9.83
N ALA A 80 15.72 -4.31 10.20
CA ALA A 80 16.90 -4.34 9.35
C ALA A 80 17.48 -5.77 9.21
N GLU A 81 17.40 -6.59 10.25
CA GLU A 81 17.81 -8.00 10.22
C GLU A 81 16.86 -8.84 9.34
N ARG A 82 15.54 -8.64 9.49
CA ARG A 82 14.55 -9.28 8.64
C ARG A 82 14.76 -8.90 7.16
N LEU A 83 14.95 -7.59 6.89
CA LEU A 83 15.25 -7.10 5.55
C LEU A 83 16.53 -7.74 4.99
N TYR A 84 17.58 -7.83 5.81
CA TYR A 84 18.83 -8.47 5.39
C TYR A 84 18.64 -9.95 5.06
N ALA A 85 17.91 -10.69 5.90
CA ALA A 85 17.62 -12.11 5.67
C ALA A 85 16.84 -12.31 4.34
N GLN A 86 15.79 -11.53 4.11
CA GLN A 86 14.99 -11.58 2.89
C GLN A 86 15.82 -11.23 1.64
N GLN A 87 16.62 -10.18 1.69
CA GLN A 87 17.47 -9.78 0.57
C GLN A 87 18.58 -10.79 0.30
N LYS A 88 19.12 -11.41 1.34
CA LYS A 88 20.12 -12.48 1.21
C LYS A 88 19.50 -13.73 0.60
N GLU A 89 18.33 -14.15 1.04
CA GLU A 89 17.59 -15.28 0.48
C GLU A 89 17.31 -15.07 -1.02
N MET A 90 16.77 -13.89 -1.39
CA MET A 90 16.53 -13.56 -2.79
C MET A 90 17.82 -13.56 -3.62
N TYR A 91 18.93 -13.08 -3.03
CA TYR A 91 20.24 -13.09 -3.68
C TYR A 91 20.74 -14.50 -3.91
N ASP A 92 20.71 -15.36 -2.89
CA ASP A 92 21.22 -16.73 -2.92
C ASP A 92 20.38 -17.61 -3.90
N ARG A 93 19.05 -17.45 -3.86
CA ARG A 93 18.10 -18.16 -4.76
C ARG A 93 18.00 -17.55 -6.16
N LYS A 94 18.67 -16.43 -6.43
CA LYS A 94 18.53 -15.64 -7.68
C LYS A 94 17.07 -15.32 -7.99
N SER A 95 16.24 -15.15 -6.97
CA SER A 95 14.82 -14.82 -7.02
C SER A 95 14.59 -13.34 -6.78
N HIS A 96 13.45 -12.82 -7.27
CA HIS A 96 12.95 -11.49 -6.93
C HIS A 96 11.72 -11.53 -6.00
N ARG A 97 11.39 -12.72 -5.48
CA ARG A 97 10.22 -12.96 -4.63
C ARG A 97 10.66 -13.55 -3.30
N VAL A 98 10.03 -13.09 -2.25
CA VAL A 98 10.09 -13.60 -0.88
C VAL A 98 8.79 -13.18 -0.21
N ASP A 99 8.29 -14.03 0.68
CA ASP A 99 7.07 -13.77 1.42
C ASP A 99 7.25 -12.58 2.36
N ASP A 100 6.18 -11.84 2.60
CA ASP A 100 6.17 -10.65 3.46
C ASP A 100 7.28 -9.63 3.16
N ARG A 101 7.62 -9.46 1.89
CA ARG A 101 8.74 -8.65 1.46
C ARG A 101 8.71 -7.24 2.02
N ILE A 102 9.72 -6.91 2.82
CA ILE A 102 9.95 -5.55 3.31
C ILE A 102 10.52 -4.69 2.17
N VAL A 103 9.81 -3.61 1.82
CA VAL A 103 10.22 -2.65 0.78
C VAL A 103 10.63 -1.30 1.35
N SER A 104 10.30 -1.04 2.60
CA SER A 104 10.67 0.19 3.31
C SER A 104 11.08 -0.12 4.74
N LEU A 105 12.27 0.32 5.14
CA LEU A 105 12.73 0.17 6.53
C LEU A 105 11.98 1.09 7.51
N HIS A 106 11.44 2.20 7.03
CA HIS A 106 10.65 3.14 7.85
C HIS A 106 9.18 2.73 7.98
N LYS A 107 8.70 1.92 7.06
CA LYS A 107 7.34 1.38 7.03
C LYS A 107 7.42 -0.10 6.64
N PRO A 108 7.92 -0.97 7.54
CA PRO A 108 8.18 -2.39 7.23
C PRO A 108 6.92 -3.21 6.96
N TYR A 109 5.76 -2.66 7.29
CA TYR A 109 4.43 -3.23 7.05
C TYR A 109 3.88 -2.95 5.65
N ILE A 110 4.49 -2.06 4.86
CA ILE A 110 4.05 -1.81 3.47
C ILE A 110 4.49 -2.95 2.57
N ARG A 111 3.56 -3.44 1.75
CA ARG A 111 3.80 -4.46 0.74
C ARG A 111 3.73 -3.88 -0.67
N PRO A 112 4.45 -4.48 -1.64
CA PRO A 112 4.32 -4.09 -3.04
C PRO A 112 2.97 -4.56 -3.59
N ILE A 113 2.19 -3.65 -4.15
CA ILE A 113 0.95 -3.95 -4.86
C ILE A 113 1.25 -3.95 -6.35
N VAL A 114 1.13 -5.10 -6.99
CA VAL A 114 1.38 -5.25 -8.44
C VAL A 114 0.09 -4.99 -9.20
N ARG A 115 0.03 -3.91 -9.98
CA ARG A 115 -1.08 -3.67 -10.90
C ARG A 115 -0.89 -4.42 -12.21
N GLY A 116 -1.87 -5.22 -12.59
CA GLY A 116 -1.80 -6.26 -13.62
C GLY A 116 -2.16 -5.87 -15.04
N LYS A 117 -2.12 -4.60 -15.49
CA LYS A 117 -2.47 -4.27 -16.87
C LYS A 117 -1.58 -3.16 -17.45
N GLY A 118 -0.76 -3.54 -18.41
CA GLY A 118 0.13 -2.65 -19.16
C GLY A 118 1.54 -3.22 -19.24
N GLY A 119 2.25 -3.05 -20.32
CA GLY A 119 3.55 -3.67 -20.63
C GLY A 119 4.73 -3.37 -19.69
N GLY A 120 4.49 -2.72 -18.57
CA GLY A 120 5.41 -2.59 -17.44
C GLY A 120 4.64 -2.89 -16.16
N LYS A 121 5.12 -3.83 -15.36
CA LYS A 121 4.58 -4.11 -14.03
C LYS A 121 4.76 -2.86 -13.15
N GLN A 122 3.77 -2.00 -13.11
CA GLN A 122 3.76 -0.89 -12.17
C GLN A 122 3.50 -1.46 -10.77
N VAL A 123 4.43 -1.21 -9.88
CA VAL A 123 4.32 -1.60 -8.47
C VAL A 123 4.01 -0.34 -7.69
N GLU A 124 2.90 -0.36 -6.99
CA GLU A 124 2.50 0.70 -6.06
C GLU A 124 2.86 0.31 -4.63
N PHE A 125 3.05 1.30 -3.78
CA PHE A 125 3.41 1.13 -2.38
C PHE A 125 2.48 2.01 -1.54
N GLY A 126 1.79 1.41 -0.58
CA GLY A 126 0.86 2.13 0.29
C GLY A 126 -0.26 1.20 0.77
N PRO A 127 -1.21 1.73 1.55
CA PRO A 127 -2.41 0.99 1.88
C PRO A 127 -3.28 0.81 0.64
N LYS A 128 -4.04 -0.28 0.62
CA LYS A 128 -5.17 -0.47 -0.27
C LYS A 128 -6.43 0.00 0.43
N VAL A 129 -7.27 0.72 -0.29
CA VAL A 129 -8.52 1.26 0.25
C VAL A 129 -9.69 0.84 -0.64
N ALA A 130 -10.84 0.54 -0.02
CA ALA A 130 -12.12 0.49 -0.70
C ALA A 130 -12.95 1.70 -0.27
N VAL A 131 -13.54 2.39 -1.25
CA VAL A 131 -14.25 3.64 -1.04
C VAL A 131 -15.58 3.57 -1.75
N SER A 132 -16.67 3.86 -1.02
CA SER A 132 -17.99 4.10 -1.58
C SER A 132 -18.17 5.58 -1.92
N HIS A 133 -18.78 5.88 -3.03
CA HIS A 133 -19.08 7.25 -3.45
C HIS A 133 -20.59 7.41 -3.62
N VAL A 134 -21.20 8.20 -2.76
CA VAL A 134 -22.64 8.40 -2.69
C VAL A 134 -22.93 9.90 -2.72
N ASP A 135 -23.67 10.34 -3.71
CA ASP A 135 -24.07 11.76 -3.85
C ASP A 135 -22.93 12.76 -3.65
N GLY A 136 -21.75 12.46 -4.20
CA GLY A 136 -20.59 13.36 -4.12
C GLY A 136 -19.75 13.21 -2.84
N PHE A 137 -20.21 12.44 -1.86
CA PHE A 137 -19.45 12.11 -0.67
C PHE A 137 -18.69 10.80 -0.84
N ALA A 138 -17.46 10.74 -0.35
CA ALA A 138 -16.62 9.56 -0.39
C ALA A 138 -16.48 8.96 1.01
N PHE A 139 -16.82 7.70 1.17
CA PHE A 139 -16.74 6.95 2.42
C PHE A 139 -15.64 5.91 2.33
N LEU A 140 -14.67 5.99 3.25
CA LEU A 140 -13.62 4.99 3.38
C LEU A 140 -14.19 3.78 4.12
N ASP A 141 -14.52 2.73 3.37
CA ASP A 141 -15.12 1.51 3.92
C ASP A 141 -14.06 0.54 4.42
N VAL A 142 -13.02 0.30 3.61
CA VAL A 142 -11.92 -0.62 3.95
C VAL A 142 -10.58 0.10 3.80
N PHE A 143 -9.71 -0.13 4.78
CA PHE A 143 -8.33 0.32 4.78
C PHE A 143 -7.42 -0.82 5.23
N ASP A 144 -6.46 -1.22 4.41
CA ASP A 144 -5.48 -2.23 4.79
C ASP A 144 -4.12 -1.95 4.13
N TYR A 145 -3.05 -2.34 4.81
CA TYR A 145 -1.70 -2.35 4.25
C TYR A 145 -1.38 -3.64 3.51
N ASP A 146 -2.12 -4.70 3.77
CA ASP A 146 -2.06 -5.94 3.01
C ASP A 146 -3.01 -5.88 1.81
N ASN A 147 -2.68 -6.65 0.78
CA ASN A 147 -3.48 -6.65 -0.44
C ASN A 147 -4.72 -7.54 -0.24
N PHE A 148 -5.90 -6.95 -0.35
CA PHE A 148 -7.17 -7.67 -0.37
C PHE A 148 -7.76 -7.75 -1.78
N SER A 149 -8.65 -8.72 -2.00
CA SER A 149 -9.42 -8.78 -3.26
C SER A 149 -10.56 -7.77 -3.21
N GLU A 150 -10.70 -6.94 -4.22
CA GLU A 150 -11.82 -6.00 -4.33
C GLU A 150 -13.17 -6.73 -4.41
N ALA A 151 -13.17 -7.94 -4.97
CA ALA A 151 -14.38 -8.74 -5.06
C ALA A 151 -14.93 -9.17 -3.69
N THR A 152 -14.08 -9.34 -2.70
CA THR A 152 -14.49 -9.83 -1.36
C THR A 152 -15.01 -8.75 -0.43
N VAL A 153 -14.82 -7.47 -0.76
CA VAL A 153 -15.23 -6.34 0.12
C VAL A 153 -16.57 -5.74 -0.26
N LEU A 154 -17.21 -6.18 -1.33
CA LEU A 154 -18.51 -5.64 -1.74
C LEU A 154 -19.61 -5.87 -0.72
N PRO A 155 -19.75 -7.07 -0.10
CA PRO A 155 -20.75 -7.29 0.96
C PRO A 155 -20.58 -6.27 2.10
N ASP A 156 -19.35 -6.09 2.62
CA ASP A 156 -19.06 -5.14 3.70
C ASP A 156 -19.39 -3.70 3.30
N GLN A 157 -19.21 -3.33 2.04
CA GLN A 157 -19.56 -2.00 1.52
C GLN A 157 -21.07 -1.79 1.43
N VAL A 158 -21.85 -2.81 1.07
CA VAL A 158 -23.32 -2.78 1.06
C VAL A 158 -23.86 -2.67 2.48
N GLU A 159 -23.35 -3.47 3.39
CA GLU A 159 -23.69 -3.39 4.83
C GLU A 159 -23.34 -2.01 5.42
N ALA A 160 -22.17 -1.49 5.09
CA ALA A 160 -21.76 -0.15 5.53
C ALA A 160 -22.66 0.95 4.96
N TYR A 161 -23.20 0.78 3.76
CA TYR A 161 -24.21 1.70 3.21
C TYR A 161 -25.52 1.61 3.99
N GLU A 162 -26.03 0.40 4.25
CA GLU A 162 -27.25 0.17 5.02
C GLU A 162 -27.14 0.78 6.42
N ASN A 163 -26.02 0.54 7.10
CA ASN A 163 -25.74 1.11 8.43
C ASN A 163 -25.74 2.65 8.44
N ARG A 164 -25.31 3.30 7.34
CA ARG A 164 -25.29 4.78 7.24
C ARG A 164 -26.64 5.37 6.90
N PHE A 165 -27.41 4.72 6.05
CA PHE A 165 -28.61 5.30 5.43
C PHE A 165 -29.91 4.61 5.85
N GLY A 166 -29.85 3.54 6.65
CA GLY A 166 -31.00 2.80 7.16
C GLY A 166 -31.76 1.99 6.09
N LYS A 167 -31.17 1.77 4.93
CA LYS A 167 -31.75 1.02 3.81
C LYS A 167 -30.68 0.57 2.84
N ASN A 168 -30.97 -0.47 2.07
CA ASN A 168 -30.12 -0.93 1.01
C ASN A 168 -29.93 0.14 -0.10
N PRO A 169 -28.74 0.16 -0.78
CA PRO A 169 -28.55 1.05 -1.92
C PRO A 169 -29.49 0.65 -3.07
N PRO A 170 -30.11 1.60 -3.76
CA PRO A 170 -31.01 1.29 -4.88
C PRO A 170 -30.27 0.69 -6.08
N SER A 171 -29.00 0.93 -6.18
CA SER A 171 -28.14 0.32 -7.21
C SER A 171 -26.67 0.40 -6.82
N VAL A 172 -25.90 -0.59 -7.25
CA VAL A 172 -24.44 -0.65 -7.10
C VAL A 172 -23.75 -0.60 -8.46
N THR A 173 -22.73 0.24 -8.55
CA THR A 173 -21.85 0.36 -9.71
C THR A 173 -20.41 0.23 -9.24
N ALA A 174 -19.65 -0.72 -9.76
CA ALA A 174 -18.27 -0.96 -9.37
C ALA A 174 -17.40 -1.38 -10.56
N ASP A 175 -16.10 -1.57 -10.33
CA ASP A 175 -15.20 -2.06 -11.36
C ASP A 175 -15.50 -3.53 -11.70
N LYS A 176 -15.00 -3.98 -12.84
CA LYS A 176 -15.20 -5.34 -13.35
C LYS A 176 -14.80 -6.42 -12.34
N LEU A 177 -13.80 -6.15 -11.50
CA LEU A 177 -13.31 -7.08 -10.47
C LEU A 177 -14.37 -7.42 -9.41
N TYR A 178 -15.31 -6.51 -9.13
CA TYR A 178 -16.42 -6.74 -8.19
C TYR A 178 -17.52 -7.65 -8.75
N GLY A 179 -17.51 -7.88 -10.07
CA GLY A 179 -18.61 -8.54 -10.78
C GLY A 179 -18.54 -10.07 -10.82
N ASN A 180 -18.08 -10.74 -9.75
CA ASN A 180 -18.11 -12.18 -9.61
C ASN A 180 -19.56 -12.71 -9.46
N ARG A 181 -19.76 -14.03 -9.50
CA ARG A 181 -21.09 -14.65 -9.40
C ARG A 181 -21.71 -14.46 -8.02
N GLU A 182 -20.91 -14.58 -6.98
CA GLU A 182 -21.32 -14.46 -5.57
C GLU A 182 -21.89 -13.07 -5.28
N ASN A 183 -21.15 -12.01 -5.65
CA ASN A 183 -21.61 -10.64 -5.47
C ASN A 183 -22.89 -10.35 -6.24
N ARG A 184 -23.06 -10.93 -7.43
CA ARG A 184 -24.29 -10.75 -8.21
C ARG A 184 -25.47 -11.46 -7.58
N SER A 185 -25.27 -12.67 -7.03
CA SER A 185 -26.31 -13.40 -6.28
C SER A 185 -26.75 -12.58 -5.08
N MET A 186 -25.80 -12.15 -4.26
CA MET A 186 -26.07 -11.31 -3.08
C MET A 186 -26.86 -10.05 -3.42
N LEU A 187 -26.41 -9.27 -4.43
CA LEU A 187 -27.11 -8.05 -4.84
C LEU A 187 -28.55 -8.35 -5.33
N ASN A 188 -28.77 -9.46 -6.04
CA ASN A 188 -30.08 -9.85 -6.50
C ASN A 188 -31.00 -10.31 -5.36
N GLU A 189 -30.48 -11.08 -4.40
CA GLU A 189 -31.20 -11.54 -3.23
C GLU A 189 -31.66 -10.37 -2.34
N GLU A 190 -30.83 -9.34 -2.22
CA GLU A 190 -31.13 -8.12 -1.48
C GLU A 190 -31.94 -7.08 -2.28
N GLY A 191 -32.36 -7.40 -3.51
CA GLY A 191 -33.12 -6.50 -4.37
C GLY A 191 -32.35 -5.28 -4.88
N ILE A 192 -31.00 -5.31 -4.83
CA ILE A 192 -30.12 -4.23 -5.24
C ILE A 192 -29.82 -4.33 -6.72
N ARG A 193 -30.18 -3.28 -7.49
CA ARG A 193 -29.92 -3.26 -8.93
C ARG A 193 -28.44 -3.14 -9.24
N SER A 194 -27.89 -4.11 -9.97
CA SER A 194 -26.46 -4.20 -10.29
C SER A 194 -26.12 -3.56 -11.64
N ALA A 195 -25.25 -2.55 -11.67
CA ALA A 195 -24.65 -1.99 -12.88
C ALA A 195 -23.22 -2.53 -13.13
N LEU A 196 -22.92 -3.72 -12.66
CA LEU A 196 -21.65 -4.41 -12.90
C LEU A 196 -21.58 -4.90 -14.34
N SER A 197 -20.37 -4.93 -14.91
CA SER A 197 -20.16 -5.40 -16.29
C SER A 197 -20.74 -6.81 -16.50
N PRO A 198 -21.57 -7.07 -17.50
CA PRO A 198 -22.25 -8.36 -17.66
C PRO A 198 -21.25 -9.51 -17.81
N LEU A 199 -21.67 -10.70 -17.34
CA LEU A 199 -20.96 -11.95 -17.58
C LEU A 199 -21.47 -12.54 -18.90
N GLY A 200 -20.59 -12.66 -19.89
CA GLY A 200 -20.92 -13.22 -21.19
C GLY A 200 -21.50 -12.21 -22.20
N ARG A 201 -22.09 -12.74 -23.29
CA ARG A 201 -22.65 -11.93 -24.40
C ARG A 201 -23.95 -11.24 -23.95
N PRO A 202 -24.08 -9.91 -24.14
CA PRO A 202 -25.32 -9.21 -23.80
C PRO A 202 -26.50 -9.68 -24.67
N ARG A 203 -27.71 -9.73 -24.09
CA ARG A 203 -28.95 -10.01 -24.85
C ARG A 203 -29.24 -8.89 -25.80
N GLU A 204 -29.79 -9.20 -26.98
CA GLU A 204 -30.05 -8.21 -28.06
C GLU A 204 -31.15 -7.22 -27.67
N ASP A 205 -32.16 -7.64 -26.97
CA ASP A 205 -33.37 -6.88 -26.58
C ASP A 205 -33.17 -5.96 -25.38
N ALA A 206 -31.98 -5.91 -24.80
CA ALA A 206 -31.69 -5.16 -23.60
C ALA A 206 -31.32 -3.68 -23.84
N LYS A 207 -31.94 -2.98 -24.81
CA LYS A 207 -31.61 -1.57 -25.16
C LYS A 207 -31.74 -0.63 -23.95
N HIS A 208 -32.81 -0.79 -23.17
CA HIS A 208 -33.06 0.02 -21.97
C HIS A 208 -32.06 -0.22 -20.89
N GLU A 209 -31.73 -1.49 -20.62
CA GLU A 209 -30.73 -1.89 -19.64
C GLU A 209 -29.33 -1.43 -20.05
N LYS A 210 -28.96 -1.53 -21.33
CA LYS A 210 -27.69 -1.01 -21.86
C LYS A 210 -27.55 0.50 -21.65
N ARG A 211 -28.63 1.27 -21.87
CA ARG A 211 -28.63 2.73 -21.62
C ARG A 211 -28.45 3.06 -20.16
N TRP A 212 -29.17 2.35 -19.28
CA TRP A 212 -29.06 2.51 -17.82
C TRP A 212 -27.66 2.15 -17.33
N GLN A 213 -27.11 1.01 -17.72
CA GLN A 213 -25.75 0.60 -17.39
C GLN A 213 -24.71 1.62 -17.87
N LYS A 214 -24.85 2.13 -19.09
CA LYS A 214 -23.96 3.17 -19.63
C LYS A 214 -24.03 4.47 -18.82
N LYS A 215 -25.23 4.86 -18.35
CA LYS A 215 -25.41 6.01 -17.46
C LYS A 215 -24.70 5.76 -16.14
N LYS A 216 -24.94 4.62 -15.52
CA LYS A 216 -24.31 4.24 -14.24
C LYS A 216 -22.79 4.11 -14.35
N GLN A 217 -22.28 3.61 -15.45
CA GLN A 217 -20.83 3.54 -15.69
C GLN A 217 -20.19 4.94 -15.81
N ARG A 218 -20.90 5.93 -16.33
CA ARG A 218 -20.43 7.33 -16.32
C ARG A 218 -20.44 7.91 -14.91
N GLU A 219 -21.43 7.56 -14.10
CA GLU A 219 -21.47 7.94 -12.68
C GLU A 219 -20.27 7.34 -11.90
N ARG A 220 -19.86 6.10 -12.21
CA ARG A 220 -18.67 5.46 -11.65
C ARG A 220 -17.40 6.29 -11.86
N ASN A 221 -17.25 6.93 -13.00
CA ASN A 221 -16.05 7.72 -13.28
C ASN A 221 -15.85 8.88 -12.30
N ARG A 222 -16.90 9.30 -11.59
CA ARG A 222 -16.80 10.32 -10.51
C ARG A 222 -15.91 9.86 -9.36
N ILE A 223 -15.83 8.56 -9.08
CA ILE A 223 -14.96 8.05 -8.03
C ILE A 223 -13.47 8.22 -8.39
N GLU A 224 -13.13 8.10 -9.69
CA GLU A 224 -11.77 8.35 -10.18
C GLU A 224 -11.38 9.82 -9.98
N GLY A 225 -12.33 10.74 -10.27
CA GLY A 225 -12.18 12.16 -9.98
C GLY A 225 -12.05 12.45 -8.48
N ALA A 226 -12.82 11.76 -7.64
CA ALA A 226 -12.71 11.88 -6.18
C ALA A 226 -11.33 11.43 -5.68
N PHE A 227 -10.80 10.31 -6.17
CA PHE A 227 -9.44 9.89 -5.83
C PHE A 227 -8.37 10.87 -6.33
N GLY A 228 -8.53 11.44 -7.53
CA GLY A 228 -7.64 12.48 -8.05
C GLY A 228 -7.63 13.71 -7.14
N CYS A 229 -8.81 14.22 -6.82
CA CYS A 229 -9.01 15.34 -5.90
C CYS A 229 -8.43 15.05 -4.50
N ALA A 230 -8.67 13.85 -3.96
CA ALA A 230 -8.16 13.44 -2.67
C ALA A 230 -6.63 13.43 -2.62
N LYS A 231 -5.98 12.98 -3.70
CA LYS A 231 -4.51 12.99 -3.80
C LYS A 231 -3.95 14.41 -3.97
N GLU A 232 -4.57 15.23 -4.80
CA GLU A 232 -4.05 16.55 -5.16
C GLU A 232 -4.30 17.61 -4.07
N HIS A 233 -5.47 17.58 -3.42
CA HIS A 233 -5.89 18.66 -2.52
C HIS A 233 -6.00 18.27 -1.05
N TYR A 234 -6.06 16.96 -0.73
CA TYR A 234 -6.25 16.47 0.64
C TYR A 234 -5.09 15.60 1.15
N GLY A 235 -3.93 15.68 0.51
CA GLY A 235 -2.68 15.04 0.95
C GLY A 235 -2.70 13.52 0.94
N LEU A 236 -3.57 12.89 0.12
CA LEU A 236 -3.66 11.44 0.01
C LEU A 236 -2.73 10.83 -1.06
N ASP A 237 -1.92 11.65 -1.73
CA ASP A 237 -0.83 11.21 -2.60
C ASP A 237 0.32 10.58 -1.80
N ARG A 238 0.53 11.07 -0.53
CA ARG A 238 1.62 10.62 0.31
C ARG A 238 1.28 10.68 1.79
N ILE A 239 1.22 9.52 2.43
CA ILE A 239 1.07 9.42 3.88
C ILE A 239 2.41 9.79 4.56
N LEU A 240 2.45 10.93 5.25
CA LEU A 240 3.65 11.42 5.94
C LEU A 240 3.85 10.76 7.30
N TYR A 241 2.82 10.23 7.91
CA TYR A 241 2.88 9.58 9.22
C TYR A 241 3.61 8.24 9.16
N ARG A 242 4.32 7.88 10.25
CA ARG A 242 5.19 6.70 10.26
C ARG A 242 4.55 5.43 10.81
N GLY A 243 3.55 5.52 11.65
CA GLY A 243 2.85 4.36 12.25
C GLY A 243 1.70 3.85 11.38
N LYS A 244 1.30 2.59 11.57
CA LYS A 244 0.12 2.01 10.89
C LYS A 244 -1.14 2.82 11.19
N GLU A 245 -1.47 2.96 12.47
CA GLU A 245 -2.65 3.67 12.96
C GLU A 245 -2.69 5.14 12.51
N GLY A 246 -1.57 5.84 12.63
CA GLY A 246 -1.47 7.22 12.17
C GLY A 246 -1.57 7.36 10.65
N GLY A 247 -1.16 6.34 9.90
CA GLY A 247 -1.35 6.28 8.45
C GLY A 247 -2.82 6.11 8.08
N GLU A 248 -3.56 5.29 8.79
CA GLU A 248 -5.01 5.15 8.63
C GLU A 248 -5.74 6.44 9.01
N THR A 249 -5.43 7.01 10.16
CA THR A 249 -5.99 8.30 10.60
C THR A 249 -5.75 9.39 9.56
N TRP A 250 -4.54 9.46 8.97
CA TRP A 250 -4.22 10.40 7.90
C TRP A 250 -5.18 10.27 6.71
N VAL A 251 -5.43 9.04 6.26
CA VAL A 251 -6.34 8.80 5.13
C VAL A 251 -7.78 9.13 5.48
N ARG A 252 -8.24 8.74 6.67
CA ARG A 252 -9.59 9.06 7.17
C ARG A 252 -9.83 10.57 7.26
N LEU A 253 -8.87 11.33 7.78
CA LEU A 253 -8.95 12.80 7.85
C LEU A 253 -8.95 13.44 6.46
N GLY A 254 -8.19 12.90 5.49
CA GLY A 254 -8.23 13.39 4.11
C GLY A 254 -9.62 13.26 3.48
N PHE A 255 -10.26 12.09 3.62
CA PHE A 255 -11.63 11.90 3.14
C PHE A 255 -12.66 12.74 3.92
N LEU A 256 -12.50 12.90 5.23
CA LEU A 256 -13.35 13.77 6.04
C LEU A 256 -13.28 15.23 5.54
N GLY A 257 -12.06 15.75 5.34
CA GLY A 257 -11.86 17.11 4.81
C GLY A 257 -12.51 17.30 3.44
N MET A 258 -12.38 16.30 2.55
CA MET A 258 -13.02 16.32 1.23
C MET A 258 -14.56 16.34 1.36
N ASN A 259 -15.13 15.55 2.26
CA ASN A 259 -16.56 15.50 2.49
C ASN A 259 -17.10 16.80 3.11
N LEU A 260 -16.38 17.40 4.05
CA LEU A 260 -16.72 18.70 4.61
C LEU A 260 -16.78 19.80 3.54
N MET A 261 -15.78 19.84 2.66
CA MET A 261 -15.79 20.79 1.53
C MET A 261 -16.93 20.52 0.54
N THR A 262 -17.31 19.26 0.36
CA THR A 262 -18.48 18.90 -0.46
C THR A 262 -19.78 19.37 0.18
N ALA A 263 -19.92 19.21 1.49
CA ALA A 263 -21.08 19.71 2.23
C ALA A 263 -21.18 21.24 2.17
N MET A 264 -20.07 21.95 2.41
CA MET A 264 -20.03 23.43 2.36
C MET A 264 -20.41 24.00 0.99
N ARG A 265 -20.08 23.31 -0.11
CA ARG A 265 -20.45 23.77 -1.46
C ARG A 265 -21.93 23.55 -1.81
N ARG A 266 -22.66 22.80 -0.98
CA ARG A 266 -24.07 22.47 -1.17
C ARG A 266 -25.00 23.22 -0.24
N ALA A 267 -24.44 23.73 0.85
CA ALA A 267 -25.14 24.65 1.76
C ALA A 267 -25.23 26.05 1.16
#